data_8d0b02d32d0234ed99c7d6fe1cdd04f5
#
_entry.id   8d0b02d32d0234ed99c7d6fe1cdd04f5
#
_cell.length_a   1.000
_cell.length_b   1.000
_cell.length_c   1.000
_cell.angle_alpha   90.00
_cell.angle_beta   90.00
_cell.angle_gamma   90.00
#
_symmetry.space_group_name_H-M   'P 1'
#
loop_
_entity.id
_entity.type
_entity.pdbx_description
1 polymer ?
#
loop_
_entity_poly.entity_id
_entity_poly.type
_entity_poly.pdbx_seq_one_letter_code
_entity_poly.pdbx_strand_id
1 'polypeptide(L)'
;SLIYAGAQKNVGPAGATIVIVDSEFLAKQVGQNLPTMLDYEQMAKAESMYNTPPAFSIYVIEKVTRWLKDLGGLPAIHERNKKKAAVL
;
A
#
# COMPACT_ATOMS: atom_id res chain seq x y z
N SER A 1 -11.23 1.40 -10.84
CA SER A 1 -9.89 0.76 -10.90
C SER A 1 -9.40 0.36 -9.53
N LEU A 2 -8.43 -0.57 -9.48
CA LEU A 2 -7.82 -1.08 -8.25
C LEU A 2 -6.32 -1.25 -8.48
N ILE A 3 -5.53 -0.82 -7.50
CA ILE A 3 -4.08 -1.01 -7.46
C ILE A 3 -3.75 -1.68 -6.12
N TYR A 4 -2.90 -2.69 -6.12
CA TYR A 4 -2.41 -3.29 -4.89
C TYR A 4 -0.90 -3.52 -4.95
N ALA A 5 -0.25 -3.42 -3.80
CA ALA A 5 1.18 -3.65 -3.68
C ALA A 5 1.55 -4.19 -2.29
N GLY A 6 2.33 -5.24 -2.24
CA GLY A 6 2.98 -5.65 -1.01
C GLY A 6 4.10 -4.69 -0.64
N ALA A 7 4.20 -4.32 0.62
CA ALA A 7 5.21 -3.35 1.07
C ALA A 7 6.62 -3.91 1.11
N GLN A 8 6.78 -5.24 1.25
CA GLN A 8 8.06 -5.90 1.43
C GLN A 8 9.08 -5.49 0.34
N LYS A 9 10.26 -5.16 0.76
CA LYS A 9 11.43 -4.67 0.02
C LYS A 9 11.49 -3.14 -0.02
N ASN A 10 10.91 -2.50 -1.04
CA ASN A 10 11.20 -1.09 -1.34
C ASN A 10 10.43 -0.10 -0.44
N VAL A 11 9.24 -0.45 0.01
CA VAL A 11 8.37 0.44 0.80
C VAL A 11 8.45 0.14 2.29
N GLY A 12 8.76 -1.09 2.67
CA GLY A 12 8.83 -1.48 4.08
C GLY A 12 9.02 -2.98 4.28
N PRO A 13 8.77 -3.48 5.49
CA PRO A 13 8.87 -4.89 5.83
C PRO A 13 7.70 -5.69 5.27
N ALA A 14 7.81 -7.01 5.32
CA ALA A 14 6.70 -7.92 5.01
C ALA A 14 5.53 -7.76 6.00
N GLY A 15 4.35 -8.20 5.61
CA GLY A 15 3.16 -8.26 6.46
C GLY A 15 2.13 -7.16 6.21
N ALA A 16 2.41 -6.20 5.33
CA ALA A 16 1.43 -5.19 4.94
C ALA A 16 1.26 -5.16 3.41
N THR A 17 0.01 -5.03 2.98
CA THR A 17 -0.37 -4.81 1.58
C THR A 17 -1.11 -3.48 1.49
N ILE A 18 -0.67 -2.63 0.59
CA ILE A 18 -1.33 -1.37 0.28
C ILE A 18 -2.34 -1.64 -0.83
N VAL A 19 -3.58 -1.21 -0.63
CA VAL A 19 -4.64 -1.29 -1.65
C VAL A 19 -5.20 0.11 -1.87
N ILE A 20 -5.20 0.53 -3.12
CA ILE A 20 -5.84 1.78 -3.56
C ILE A 20 -6.99 1.38 -4.47
N VAL A 21 -8.20 1.69 -4.06
CA VAL A 21 -9.41 1.33 -4.78
C VAL A 21 -10.25 2.57 -5.07
N ASP A 22 -10.72 2.65 -6.30
CA ASP A 22 -11.64 3.70 -6.74
C ASP A 22 -13.01 3.49 -6.09
N SER A 23 -13.61 4.55 -5.56
CA SER A 23 -14.88 4.47 -4.83
C SER A 23 -16.05 4.01 -5.70
N GLU A 24 -16.10 4.40 -6.98
CA GLU A 24 -17.14 3.93 -7.91
C GLU A 24 -16.94 2.45 -8.25
N PHE A 25 -15.69 2.00 -8.35
CA PHE A 25 -15.39 0.59 -8.53
C PHE A 25 -15.85 -0.22 -7.31
N LEU A 26 -15.56 0.26 -6.11
CA LEU A 26 -15.99 -0.38 -4.86
C LEU A 26 -17.52 -0.45 -4.77
N ALA A 27 -18.22 0.64 -5.07
CA ALA A 27 -19.68 0.69 -5.04
C ALA A 27 -20.36 -0.32 -5.99
N LYS A 28 -19.75 -0.64 -7.12
CA LYS A 28 -20.25 -1.64 -8.07
C LYS A 28 -20.14 -3.08 -7.57
N GLN A 29 -19.35 -3.32 -6.52
CA GLN A 29 -19.18 -4.65 -5.91
C GLN A 29 -20.13 -4.89 -4.75
N VAL A 30 -20.88 -3.88 -4.33
CA VAL A 30 -21.88 -4.00 -3.25
C VAL A 30 -22.93 -5.04 -3.62
N GLY A 31 -23.25 -5.92 -2.69
CA GLY A 31 -24.25 -6.98 -2.89
C GLY A 31 -23.69 -8.30 -3.45
N GLN A 32 -22.40 -8.38 -3.77
CA GLN A 32 -21.75 -9.66 -4.02
C GLN A 32 -21.52 -10.39 -2.68
N ASN A 33 -21.94 -11.64 -2.62
CA ASN A 33 -21.76 -12.46 -1.41
C ASN A 33 -20.30 -12.96 -1.32
N LEU A 34 -19.39 -12.05 -1.00
CA LEU A 34 -17.98 -12.33 -0.85
C LEU A 34 -17.66 -12.76 0.59
N PRO A 35 -16.70 -13.68 0.79
CA PRO A 35 -16.14 -13.90 2.11
C PRO A 35 -15.58 -12.59 2.68
N THR A 36 -15.84 -12.32 3.96
CA THR A 36 -15.52 -11.02 4.60
C THR A 36 -14.08 -10.55 4.38
N MET A 37 -13.11 -11.47 4.43
CA MET A 37 -11.69 -11.12 4.24
C MET A 37 -11.31 -10.82 2.78
N LEU A 38 -12.20 -11.07 1.83
CA LEU A 38 -12.03 -10.75 0.41
C LEU A 38 -12.90 -9.55 -0.01
N ASP A 39 -13.60 -8.96 0.93
CA ASP A 39 -14.51 -7.84 0.71
C ASP A 39 -13.83 -6.52 1.09
N TYR A 40 -13.40 -5.78 0.10
CA TYR A 40 -12.75 -4.47 0.30
C TYR A 40 -13.70 -3.42 0.88
N GLU A 41 -15.01 -3.56 0.72
CA GLU A 41 -15.98 -2.65 1.34
C GLU A 41 -15.93 -2.77 2.87
N GLN A 42 -15.83 -4.00 3.40
CA GLN A 42 -15.69 -4.23 4.84
C GLN A 42 -14.38 -3.63 5.37
N MET A 43 -13.29 -3.79 4.63
CA MET A 43 -12.00 -3.22 5.00
C MET A 43 -12.04 -1.68 4.97
N ALA A 44 -12.68 -1.07 3.98
CA ALA A 44 -12.82 0.37 3.86
C ALA A 44 -13.69 0.95 4.98
N LYS A 45 -14.84 0.34 5.29
CA LYS A 45 -15.73 0.76 6.40
C LYS A 45 -15.05 0.68 7.76
N ALA A 46 -14.16 -0.27 7.95
CA ALA A 46 -13.39 -0.44 9.18
C ALA A 46 -12.07 0.37 9.19
N GLU A 47 -11.85 1.28 8.25
CA GLU A 47 -10.63 2.08 8.13
C GLU A 47 -9.35 1.20 8.15
N SER A 48 -9.38 0.06 7.47
CA SER A 48 -8.34 -0.98 7.45
C SER A 48 -8.12 -1.72 8.77
N MET A 49 -8.96 -1.52 9.77
CA MET A 49 -8.84 -2.12 11.10
C MET A 49 -9.94 -3.16 11.37
N TYR A 50 -10.44 -3.83 10.36
CA TYR A 50 -11.42 -4.92 10.53
C TYR A 50 -10.89 -6.05 11.44
N ASN A 51 -9.61 -6.36 11.30
CA ASN A 51 -8.84 -7.21 12.21
C ASN A 51 -7.62 -6.43 12.71
N THR A 52 -6.90 -6.96 13.68
CA THR A 52 -5.68 -6.34 14.20
C THR A 52 -4.68 -6.08 13.08
N PRO A 53 -4.32 -4.82 12.79
CA PRO A 53 -3.43 -4.50 11.70
C PRO A 53 -1.98 -4.81 12.07
N PRO A 54 -1.08 -5.01 11.07
CA PRO A 54 0.35 -5.21 11.31
C PRO A 54 1.03 -3.87 11.69
N ALA A 55 0.81 -3.42 12.92
CA ALA A 55 1.16 -2.09 13.39
C ALA A 55 2.64 -1.73 13.16
N PHE A 56 3.55 -2.67 13.41
CA PHE A 56 4.99 -2.44 13.18
C PHE A 56 5.29 -2.18 11.70
N SER A 57 4.72 -2.98 10.81
CA SER A 57 4.92 -2.81 9.36
C SER A 57 4.37 -1.48 8.86
N ILE A 58 3.20 -1.07 9.36
CA ILE A 58 2.59 0.22 9.03
C ILE A 58 3.45 1.38 9.54
N TYR A 59 3.96 1.27 10.77
CA TYR A 59 4.87 2.27 11.33
C TYR A 59 6.14 2.45 10.48
N VAL A 60 6.76 1.36 10.07
CA VAL A 60 7.97 1.42 9.22
C VAL A 60 7.65 1.99 7.84
N ILE A 61 6.53 1.61 7.23
CA ILE A 61 6.07 2.18 5.95
C ILE A 61 5.92 3.70 6.07
N GLU A 62 5.34 4.20 7.15
CA GLU A 62 5.22 5.64 7.41
C GLU A 62 6.60 6.31 7.43
N LYS A 63 7.58 5.74 8.13
CA LYS A 63 8.94 6.28 8.17
C LYS A 63 9.63 6.27 6.81
N VAL A 64 9.50 5.18 6.07
CA VAL A 64 10.09 5.06 4.73
C VAL A 64 9.46 6.06 3.76
N THR A 65 8.15 6.20 3.76
CA THR A 65 7.46 7.14 2.86
C THR A 65 7.78 8.59 3.20
N ARG A 66 7.90 8.94 4.48
CA ARG A 66 8.36 10.25 4.93
C ARG A 66 9.79 10.52 4.44
N TRP A 67 10.71 9.60 4.68
CA TRP A 67 12.09 9.70 4.20
C TRP A 67 12.17 9.86 2.68
N LEU A 68 11.39 9.10 1.90
CA LEU A 68 11.30 9.23 0.45
C LEU A 68 10.85 10.63 0.03
N LYS A 69 9.85 11.19 0.74
CA LYS A 69 9.35 12.55 0.50
C LYS A 69 10.45 13.59 0.79
N ASP A 70 11.16 13.45 1.90
CA ASP A 70 12.22 14.37 2.30
C ASP A 70 13.43 14.34 1.35
N LEU A 71 13.69 13.22 0.70
CA LEU A 71 14.71 13.07 -0.35
C LEU A 71 14.37 13.77 -1.67
N GLY A 72 13.16 14.30 -1.82
CA GLY A 72 12.68 14.91 -3.06
C GLY A 72 11.69 14.04 -3.84
N GLY A 73 11.13 13.00 -3.20
CA GLY A 73 10.05 12.17 -3.74
C GLY A 73 10.47 11.25 -4.87
N LEU A 74 9.50 10.91 -5.71
CA LEU A 74 9.69 9.95 -6.81
C LEU A 74 10.78 10.35 -7.82
N PRO A 75 10.94 11.62 -8.24
CA PRO A 75 12.00 12.00 -9.17
C PRO A 75 13.40 11.70 -8.61
N ALA A 76 13.65 12.06 -7.36
CA ALA A 76 14.96 11.84 -6.73
C ALA A 76 15.27 10.34 -6.58
N ILE A 77 14.29 9.54 -6.19
CA ILE A 77 14.44 8.08 -6.09
C ILE A 77 14.66 7.44 -7.47
N HIS A 78 13.97 7.90 -8.49
CA HIS A 78 14.14 7.43 -9.86
C HIS A 78 15.59 7.62 -10.33
N GLU A 79 16.15 8.81 -10.18
CA GLU A 79 17.54 9.07 -10.55
C GLU A 79 18.55 8.25 -9.74
N ARG A 80 18.29 8.07 -8.43
CA ARG A 80 19.10 7.19 -7.61
C ARG A 80 19.06 5.73 -8.08
N ASN A 81 17.89 5.24 -8.46
CA ASN A 81 17.72 3.88 -8.95
C ASN A 81 18.37 3.67 -10.33
N LYS A 82 18.32 4.66 -11.22
CA LYS A 82 19.08 4.64 -12.48
C LYS A 82 20.58 4.45 -12.24
N LYS A 83 21.16 5.23 -11.31
CA LYS A 83 22.57 5.11 -10.95
C LYS A 83 22.92 3.72 -10.41
N LYS A 84 22.06 3.14 -9.59
CA LYS A 84 22.25 1.76 -9.08
C LYS A 84 22.21 0.72 -10.19
N ALA A 85 21.23 0.83 -11.10
CA ALA A 85 21.09 -0.08 -12.23
C ALA A 85 22.26 0.00 -13.22
N ALA A 86 22.88 1.17 -13.35
CA ALA A 86 24.04 1.35 -14.24
C ALA A 86 25.34 0.70 -13.72
N VAL A 87 25.36 0.27 -12.46
CA VAL A 87 26.53 -0.42 -11.84
C VAL A 87 26.44 -1.95 -12.02
N LEU A 88 25.25 -2.47 -12.32
CA LEU A 88 25.00 -3.91 -12.55
C LEU A 88 25.22 -4.27 -14.01
#